data_bc3fed6380affd7ba8bcae1090d56526
#
_entry.id   bc3fed6380affd7ba8bcae1090d56526
#
_cell.length_a   1.000
_cell.length_b   1.000
_cell.length_c   1.000
_cell.angle_alpha   90.00
_cell.angle_beta   90.00
_cell.angle_gamma   90.00
#
_symmetry.space_group_name_H-M   'P 1'
#
loop_
_entity.id
_entity.type
_entity.pdbx_description
1 polymer ?
#
loop_
_entity_poly.entity_id
_entity_poly.type
_entity_poly.pdbx_seq_one_letter_code
_entity_poly.pdbx_strand_id
1 'polypeptide(L)'
;MTDLFINDECVLEDVRLILLDKDGTIIDIHHYWGSMLKERAQLIVNRWFSDSDSQRKIFNELIDVMGIEIESGRMKPEGPVGVKPRPFIVKVATEVVCKNGVTTEIEDIEKIFKEVDLQTANYILPFLKVLPGINSFIKECHEQGVQLGVVTTDITERGRKALQALEMENYFQYIIGGDQVINPKPASDSVDIILEQSGIERDKIAVIGDHAVDMEMGITSKIGCNIGVLTGLGTRESFSPNTCHLIDSFKQLSTRT
;
A
#
# COMPACT_ATOMS: atom_id res chain seq x y z
N MET A 1 6.44 -1.08 30.50
CA MET A 1 7.12 -0.77 29.23
C MET A 1 6.81 -1.92 28.31
N THR A 2 6.47 -1.65 27.09
CA THR A 2 6.06 -2.69 26.13
C THR A 2 7.15 -2.86 25.09
N ASP A 3 7.60 -4.08 24.85
CA ASP A 3 8.66 -4.40 23.91
C ASP A 3 8.06 -5.06 22.66
N LEU A 4 8.69 -4.83 21.50
CA LEU A 4 8.32 -5.43 20.22
C LEU A 4 9.21 -6.63 19.92
N PHE A 5 8.57 -7.76 19.57
CA PHE A 5 9.24 -9.01 19.26
C PHE A 5 8.96 -9.49 17.84
N ILE A 6 9.97 -10.10 17.24
CA ILE A 6 9.82 -10.96 16.05
C ILE A 6 10.06 -12.41 16.51
N ASN A 7 9.03 -13.24 16.40
CA ASN A 7 8.97 -14.55 17.04
C ASN A 7 9.24 -14.40 18.57
N ASP A 8 10.41 -14.81 19.05
CA ASP A 8 10.80 -14.66 20.47
C ASP A 8 11.98 -13.71 20.68
N GLU A 9 12.45 -13.03 19.63
CA GLU A 9 13.56 -12.07 19.70
C GLU A 9 13.00 -10.65 19.88
N CYS A 10 13.46 -9.95 20.94
CA CYS A 10 13.15 -8.54 21.14
C CYS A 10 13.92 -7.70 20.13
N VAL A 11 13.18 -6.93 19.30
CA VAL A 11 13.76 -6.07 18.25
C VAL A 11 13.65 -4.58 18.58
N LEU A 12 12.79 -4.21 19.54
CA LEU A 12 12.68 -2.83 20.03
C LEU A 12 12.15 -2.84 21.47
N GLU A 13 12.93 -2.30 22.41
CA GLU A 13 12.52 -2.08 23.80
C GLU A 13 11.69 -0.80 23.94
N ASP A 14 10.67 -0.83 24.84
CA ASP A 14 9.79 0.31 25.14
C ASP A 14 9.17 0.93 23.88
N VAL A 15 8.63 0.08 22.96
CA VAL A 15 7.92 0.56 21.79
C VAL A 15 6.67 1.33 22.20
N ARG A 16 6.50 2.54 21.67
CA ARG A 16 5.36 3.43 21.97
C ARG A 16 4.48 3.73 20.77
N LEU A 17 5.05 3.64 19.55
CA LEU A 17 4.34 3.90 18.31
C LEU A 17 4.82 2.94 17.23
N ILE A 18 3.88 2.37 16.48
CA ILE A 18 4.18 1.58 15.30
C ILE A 18 3.50 2.24 14.10
N LEU A 19 4.29 2.57 13.09
CA LEU A 19 3.85 3.14 11.82
C LEU A 19 3.75 2.03 10.79
N LEU A 20 2.57 1.83 10.22
CA LEU A 20 2.29 0.81 9.24
C LEU A 20 2.09 1.46 7.85
N ASP A 21 2.67 0.89 6.81
CA ASP A 21 2.15 1.11 5.46
C ASP A 21 0.75 0.48 5.32
N LYS A 22 0.03 0.84 4.27
CA LYS A 22 -1.34 0.34 4.03
C LYS A 22 -1.37 -0.83 3.05
N ASP A 23 -0.96 -0.58 1.81
CA ASP A 23 -1.14 -1.52 0.69
C ASP A 23 0.03 -2.51 0.60
N GLY A 24 -0.20 -3.78 0.86
CA GLY A 24 0.84 -4.81 0.97
C GLY A 24 1.25 -5.09 2.42
N THR A 25 0.83 -4.23 3.36
CA THR A 25 1.14 -4.33 4.79
C THR A 25 -0.10 -4.62 5.63
N ILE A 26 -1.14 -3.78 5.58
CA ILE A 26 -2.44 -4.01 6.23
C ILE A 26 -3.37 -4.76 5.27
N ILE A 27 -3.41 -4.32 4.01
CA ILE A 27 -4.32 -4.77 2.97
C ILE A 27 -3.53 -5.49 1.88
N ASP A 28 -4.07 -6.60 1.40
CA ASP A 28 -3.50 -7.35 0.26
C ASP A 28 -3.50 -6.48 -1.00
N ILE A 29 -2.34 -5.95 -1.36
CA ILE A 29 -2.14 -5.07 -2.51
C ILE A 29 -2.50 -5.76 -3.84
N HIS A 30 -2.25 -7.05 -3.95
CA HIS A 30 -2.55 -7.82 -5.16
C HIS A 30 -4.04 -7.94 -5.39
N HIS A 31 -4.82 -8.10 -4.30
CA HIS A 31 -6.27 -8.10 -4.36
C HIS A 31 -6.82 -6.70 -4.62
N TYR A 32 -6.40 -5.71 -3.85
CA TYR A 32 -6.92 -4.34 -3.92
C TYR A 32 -6.62 -3.67 -5.25
N TRP A 33 -5.35 -3.39 -5.52
CA TRP A 33 -4.95 -2.71 -6.75
C TRP A 33 -5.12 -3.59 -7.99
N GLY A 34 -4.91 -4.92 -7.84
CA GLY A 34 -5.18 -5.87 -8.93
C GLY A 34 -6.63 -5.83 -9.40
N SER A 35 -7.59 -5.77 -8.48
CA SER A 35 -9.01 -5.62 -8.82
C SER A 35 -9.32 -4.27 -9.45
N MET A 36 -8.80 -3.18 -8.88
CA MET A 36 -8.97 -1.82 -9.42
C MET A 36 -8.47 -1.69 -10.86
N LEU A 37 -7.31 -2.26 -11.16
CA LEU A 37 -6.74 -2.22 -12.51
C LEU A 37 -7.54 -3.09 -13.50
N LYS A 38 -8.05 -4.24 -13.07
CA LYS A 38 -8.92 -5.09 -13.89
C LYS A 38 -10.24 -4.40 -14.23
N GLU A 39 -10.87 -3.70 -13.26
CA GLU A 39 -12.08 -2.90 -13.51
C GLU A 39 -11.80 -1.77 -14.54
N ARG A 40 -10.70 -1.06 -14.38
CA ARG A 40 -10.28 -0.03 -15.34
C ARG A 40 -10.07 -0.61 -16.74
N ALA A 41 -9.34 -1.71 -16.86
CA ALA A 41 -9.13 -2.41 -18.12
C ALA A 41 -10.45 -2.87 -18.76
N GLN A 42 -11.37 -3.43 -17.94
CA GLN A 42 -12.66 -3.91 -18.39
C GLN A 42 -13.54 -2.76 -18.96
N LEU A 43 -13.60 -1.63 -18.27
CA LEU A 43 -14.33 -0.46 -18.75
C LEU A 43 -13.71 0.09 -20.05
N ILE A 44 -12.38 0.12 -20.15
CA ILE A 44 -11.68 0.54 -21.37
C ILE A 44 -12.04 -0.37 -22.55
N VAL A 45 -11.93 -1.69 -22.41
CA VAL A 45 -12.23 -2.60 -23.52
C VAL A 45 -13.69 -2.56 -23.90
N ASN A 46 -14.62 -2.48 -22.95
CA ASN A 46 -16.05 -2.40 -23.21
C ASN A 46 -16.43 -1.10 -23.98
N ARG A 47 -15.68 -0.01 -23.79
CA ARG A 47 -15.97 1.28 -24.43
C ARG A 47 -15.62 1.31 -25.89
N TRP A 48 -14.53 0.67 -26.31
CA TRP A 48 -13.97 0.84 -27.66
C TRP A 48 -13.88 -0.44 -28.48
N PHE A 49 -14.00 -1.62 -27.90
CA PHE A 49 -13.83 -2.88 -28.57
C PHE A 49 -15.08 -3.74 -28.43
N SER A 50 -15.62 -4.26 -29.57
CA SER A 50 -16.89 -4.99 -29.57
C SER A 50 -16.73 -6.50 -29.75
N ASP A 51 -15.63 -6.96 -30.37
CA ASP A 51 -15.40 -8.39 -30.54
C ASP A 51 -14.65 -9.00 -29.35
N SER A 52 -15.03 -10.22 -28.96
CA SER A 52 -14.53 -10.87 -27.76
C SER A 52 -13.04 -11.20 -27.77
N ASP A 53 -12.49 -11.51 -28.96
CA ASP A 53 -11.06 -11.87 -29.05
C ASP A 53 -10.17 -10.65 -28.91
N SER A 54 -10.55 -9.54 -29.57
CA SER A 54 -9.89 -8.24 -29.36
C SER A 54 -10.01 -7.77 -27.92
N GLN A 55 -11.20 -7.85 -27.32
CA GLN A 55 -11.39 -7.47 -25.91
C GLN A 55 -10.45 -8.26 -24.99
N ARG A 56 -10.39 -9.57 -25.13
CA ARG A 56 -9.52 -10.43 -24.29
C ARG A 56 -8.04 -10.07 -24.48
N LYS A 57 -7.60 -9.90 -25.73
CA LYS A 57 -6.21 -9.55 -26.05
C LYS A 57 -5.84 -8.21 -25.43
N ILE A 58 -6.66 -7.18 -25.67
CA ILE A 58 -6.38 -5.81 -25.23
C ILE A 58 -6.52 -5.68 -23.72
N PHE A 59 -7.47 -6.38 -23.09
CA PHE A 59 -7.56 -6.48 -21.64
C PHE A 59 -6.24 -6.97 -21.03
N ASN A 60 -5.67 -8.05 -21.58
CA ASN A 60 -4.39 -8.58 -21.09
C ASN A 60 -3.24 -7.59 -21.31
N GLU A 61 -3.16 -6.93 -22.48
CA GLU A 61 -2.16 -5.88 -22.73
C GLU A 61 -2.31 -4.72 -21.72
N LEU A 62 -3.52 -4.29 -21.42
CA LEU A 62 -3.80 -3.22 -20.47
C LEU A 62 -3.35 -3.58 -19.06
N ILE A 63 -3.78 -4.74 -18.53
CA ILE A 63 -3.41 -5.14 -17.17
C ILE A 63 -1.90 -5.36 -17.05
N ASP A 64 -1.24 -5.86 -18.10
CA ASP A 64 0.21 -6.07 -18.14
C ASP A 64 0.99 -4.75 -18.02
N VAL A 65 0.66 -3.74 -18.85
CA VAL A 65 1.33 -2.44 -18.80
C VAL A 65 0.99 -1.64 -17.55
N MET A 66 -0.17 -1.88 -16.96
CA MET A 66 -0.57 -1.27 -15.70
C MET A 66 0.02 -1.96 -14.45
N GLY A 67 0.72 -3.09 -14.63
CA GLY A 67 1.52 -3.71 -13.58
C GLY A 67 0.98 -5.01 -13.01
N ILE A 68 0.11 -5.73 -13.72
CA ILE A 68 -0.33 -7.09 -13.34
C ILE A 68 0.42 -8.12 -14.19
N GLU A 69 0.99 -9.13 -13.55
CA GLU A 69 1.52 -10.30 -14.22
C GLU A 69 0.37 -11.21 -14.66
N ILE A 70 0.30 -11.51 -15.96
CA ILE A 70 -0.86 -12.20 -16.55
C ILE A 70 -1.02 -13.63 -16.01
N GLU A 71 0.10 -14.35 -15.83
CA GLU A 71 0.09 -15.75 -15.42
C GLU A 71 -0.37 -15.94 -13.97
N SER A 72 0.16 -15.14 -13.06
CA SER A 72 -0.14 -15.23 -11.62
C SER A 72 -1.34 -14.38 -11.20
N GLY A 73 -1.68 -13.36 -12.00
CA GLY A 73 -2.68 -12.34 -11.66
C GLY A 73 -2.26 -11.42 -10.52
N ARG A 74 -0.99 -11.46 -10.11
CA ARG A 74 -0.42 -10.63 -9.02
C ARG A 74 0.14 -9.32 -9.57
N MET A 75 0.24 -8.32 -8.70
CA MET A 75 0.96 -7.10 -9.02
C MET A 75 2.45 -7.42 -9.21
N LYS A 76 3.05 -6.84 -10.25
CA LYS A 76 4.50 -6.94 -10.51
C LYS A 76 5.27 -6.15 -9.47
N PRO A 77 6.35 -6.68 -8.88
CA PRO A 77 7.19 -5.95 -7.92
C PRO A 77 7.72 -4.62 -8.47
N GLU A 78 8.13 -4.60 -9.73
CA GLU A 78 8.64 -3.41 -10.42
C GLU A 78 7.56 -2.71 -11.28
N GLY A 79 6.30 -3.03 -11.04
CA GLY A 79 5.17 -2.44 -11.75
C GLY A 79 4.97 -0.96 -11.41
N PRO A 80 4.18 -0.24 -12.23
CA PRO A 80 4.00 1.20 -12.02
C PRO A 80 3.18 1.54 -10.77
N VAL A 81 2.32 0.64 -10.27
CA VAL A 81 1.52 0.88 -9.07
C VAL A 81 2.43 0.86 -7.83
N GLY A 82 2.31 1.90 -7.01
CA GLY A 82 3.18 2.12 -5.85
C GLY A 82 4.52 2.79 -6.17
N VAL A 83 4.95 2.80 -7.45
CA VAL A 83 6.27 3.34 -7.89
C VAL A 83 6.11 4.57 -8.79
N LYS A 84 5.10 4.59 -9.67
CA LYS A 84 4.86 5.69 -10.62
C LYS A 84 3.58 6.45 -10.28
N PRO A 85 3.53 7.76 -10.55
CA PRO A 85 2.33 8.54 -10.34
C PRO A 85 1.21 8.13 -11.33
N ARG A 86 -0.04 8.32 -10.92
CA ARG A 86 -1.24 7.99 -11.72
C ARG A 86 -1.17 8.44 -13.19
N PRO A 87 -0.70 9.67 -13.55
CA PRO A 87 -0.61 10.09 -14.95
C PRO A 87 0.23 9.16 -15.82
N PHE A 88 1.25 8.50 -15.25
CA PHE A 88 2.03 7.51 -15.99
C PHE A 88 1.18 6.28 -16.32
N ILE A 89 0.38 5.79 -15.39
CA ILE A 89 -0.47 4.60 -15.59
C ILE A 89 -1.56 4.90 -16.63
N VAL A 90 -2.15 6.08 -16.56
CA VAL A 90 -3.14 6.54 -17.55
C VAL A 90 -2.51 6.62 -18.94
N LYS A 91 -1.29 7.18 -19.05
CA LYS A 91 -0.56 7.31 -20.31
C LYS A 91 -0.31 5.94 -20.97
N VAL A 92 0.24 4.97 -20.23
CA VAL A 92 0.52 3.63 -20.81
C VAL A 92 -0.76 2.90 -21.23
N ALA A 93 -1.86 3.08 -20.49
CA ALA A 93 -3.17 2.56 -20.88
C ALA A 93 -3.68 3.21 -22.17
N THR A 94 -3.51 4.54 -22.32
CA THR A 94 -3.86 5.27 -23.56
C THR A 94 -3.06 4.76 -24.76
N GLU A 95 -1.76 4.54 -24.59
CA GLU A 95 -0.87 4.03 -25.63
C GLU A 95 -1.32 2.64 -26.13
N VAL A 96 -1.77 1.75 -25.23
CA VAL A 96 -2.34 0.45 -25.62
C VAL A 96 -3.59 0.63 -26.49
N VAL A 97 -4.52 1.49 -26.08
CA VAL A 97 -5.76 1.74 -26.81
C VAL A 97 -5.46 2.29 -28.22
N CYS A 98 -4.57 3.30 -28.32
CA CYS A 98 -4.17 3.91 -29.58
C CYS A 98 -3.46 2.91 -30.52
N LYS A 99 -2.55 2.09 -29.97
CA LYS A 99 -1.84 1.03 -30.72
C LYS A 99 -2.80 0.01 -31.33
N ASN A 100 -3.95 -0.22 -30.70
CA ASN A 100 -4.99 -1.14 -31.19
C ASN A 100 -6.06 -0.44 -32.08
N GLY A 101 -5.71 0.69 -32.69
CA GLY A 101 -6.49 1.32 -33.75
C GLY A 101 -7.58 2.28 -33.30
N VAL A 102 -7.62 2.66 -32.05
CA VAL A 102 -8.58 3.66 -31.52
C VAL A 102 -7.89 5.01 -31.37
N THR A 103 -8.51 6.07 -31.87
CA THR A 103 -8.09 7.45 -31.57
C THR A 103 -8.75 7.89 -30.29
N THR A 104 -7.95 8.12 -29.23
CA THR A 104 -8.41 8.58 -27.91
C THR A 104 -7.33 9.45 -27.25
N GLU A 105 -7.75 10.27 -26.31
CA GLU A 105 -6.86 11.17 -25.58
C GLU A 105 -6.67 10.67 -24.12
N ILE A 106 -5.63 11.17 -23.47
CA ILE A 106 -5.30 10.84 -22.05
C ILE A 106 -6.50 11.15 -21.14
N GLU A 107 -7.20 12.24 -21.40
CA GLU A 107 -8.36 12.72 -20.64
C GLU A 107 -9.53 11.73 -20.68
N ASP A 108 -9.71 10.96 -21.75
CA ASP A 108 -10.79 9.98 -21.84
C ASP A 108 -10.49 8.74 -21.01
N ILE A 109 -9.25 8.29 -20.99
CA ILE A 109 -8.80 7.21 -20.10
C ILE A 109 -8.86 7.68 -18.65
N GLU A 110 -8.44 8.91 -18.35
CA GLU A 110 -8.52 9.49 -17.00
C GLU A 110 -9.97 9.57 -16.48
N LYS A 111 -10.95 9.84 -17.34
CA LYS A 111 -12.39 9.81 -16.98
C LYS A 111 -12.80 8.40 -16.52
N ILE A 112 -12.36 7.35 -17.24
CA ILE A 112 -12.65 5.95 -16.86
C ILE A 112 -12.01 5.63 -15.52
N PHE A 113 -10.77 6.05 -15.29
CA PHE A 113 -10.10 5.84 -14.01
C PHE A 113 -10.85 6.52 -12.85
N LYS A 114 -11.34 7.75 -13.07
CA LYS A 114 -12.18 8.46 -12.08
C LYS A 114 -13.53 7.78 -11.86
N GLU A 115 -14.13 7.24 -12.92
CA GLU A 115 -15.39 6.48 -12.80
C GLU A 115 -15.21 5.26 -11.89
N VAL A 116 -14.16 4.46 -12.10
CA VAL A 116 -13.84 3.32 -11.23
C VAL A 116 -13.58 3.79 -9.80
N ASP A 117 -12.82 4.88 -9.60
CA ASP A 117 -12.56 5.43 -8.26
C ASP A 117 -13.85 5.83 -7.55
N LEU A 118 -14.80 6.45 -8.24
CA LEU A 118 -16.08 6.84 -7.66
C LEU A 118 -16.96 5.64 -7.32
N GLN A 119 -17.03 4.65 -8.22
CA GLN A 119 -17.78 3.41 -7.99
C GLN A 119 -17.22 2.65 -6.79
N THR A 120 -15.90 2.49 -6.73
CA THR A 120 -15.23 1.75 -5.66
C THR A 120 -15.21 2.51 -4.34
N ALA A 121 -15.16 3.84 -4.34
CA ALA A 121 -15.24 4.65 -3.12
C ALA A 121 -16.56 4.46 -2.34
N ASN A 122 -17.66 4.16 -3.04
CA ASN A 122 -18.96 3.90 -2.44
C ASN A 122 -19.15 2.44 -2.02
N TYR A 123 -18.37 1.52 -2.56
CA TYR A 123 -18.48 0.08 -2.31
C TYR A 123 -17.09 -0.56 -2.28
N ILE A 124 -16.24 -0.09 -1.35
CA ILE A 124 -14.83 -0.47 -1.29
C ILE A 124 -14.59 -1.86 -0.69
N LEU A 125 -15.47 -2.35 0.20
CA LEU A 125 -15.25 -3.55 1.00
C LEU A 125 -14.91 -4.80 0.18
N PRO A 126 -15.53 -5.11 -0.99
CA PRO A 126 -15.16 -6.26 -1.79
C PRO A 126 -13.74 -6.21 -2.38
N PHE A 127 -13.17 -5.02 -2.46
CA PHE A 127 -11.80 -4.81 -2.93
C PHE A 127 -10.77 -4.93 -1.81
N LEU A 128 -11.21 -5.00 -0.56
CA LEU A 128 -10.33 -5.06 0.61
C LEU A 128 -10.19 -6.50 1.09
N LYS A 129 -8.96 -6.90 1.32
CA LYS A 129 -8.63 -8.16 1.97
C LYS A 129 -7.52 -7.90 2.97
N VAL A 130 -7.81 -8.13 4.23
CA VAL A 130 -6.85 -7.95 5.33
C VAL A 130 -5.81 -9.05 5.28
N LEU A 131 -4.54 -8.69 5.47
CA LEU A 131 -3.44 -9.63 5.49
C LEU A 131 -3.43 -10.47 6.78
N PRO A 132 -2.91 -11.72 6.72
CA PRO A 132 -2.94 -12.63 7.86
C PRO A 132 -2.13 -12.12 9.05
N GLY A 133 -2.73 -12.15 10.24
CA GLY A 133 -2.09 -11.77 11.51
C GLY A 133 -2.26 -10.30 11.89
N ILE A 134 -2.60 -9.41 10.94
CA ILE A 134 -2.70 -7.96 11.21
C ILE A 134 -3.77 -7.63 12.25
N ASN A 135 -4.96 -8.25 12.18
CA ASN A 135 -6.04 -7.99 13.13
C ASN A 135 -5.64 -8.33 14.58
N SER A 136 -4.95 -9.44 14.77
CA SER A 136 -4.47 -9.87 16.10
C SER A 136 -3.41 -8.91 16.60
N PHE A 137 -2.46 -8.54 15.74
CA PHE A 137 -1.36 -7.64 16.09
C PHE A 137 -1.85 -6.23 16.45
N ILE A 138 -2.78 -5.65 15.67
CA ILE A 138 -3.37 -4.33 15.97
C ILE A 138 -4.08 -4.34 17.34
N LYS A 139 -4.87 -5.38 17.62
CA LYS A 139 -5.56 -5.52 18.92
C LYS A 139 -4.58 -5.64 20.08
N GLU A 140 -3.55 -6.46 19.92
CA GLU A 140 -2.50 -6.65 20.92
C GLU A 140 -1.77 -5.32 21.21
N CYS A 141 -1.36 -4.57 20.18
CA CYS A 141 -0.77 -3.25 20.34
C CYS A 141 -1.70 -2.31 21.14
N HIS A 142 -2.97 -2.29 20.80
CA HIS A 142 -3.96 -1.46 21.48
C HIS A 142 -4.13 -1.85 22.96
N GLU A 143 -4.20 -3.15 23.27
CA GLU A 143 -4.31 -3.69 24.63
C GLU A 143 -3.06 -3.38 25.47
N GLN A 144 -1.89 -3.34 24.84
CA GLN A 144 -0.61 -3.01 25.47
C GLN A 144 -0.34 -1.48 25.52
N GLY A 145 -1.23 -0.66 25.01
CA GLY A 145 -1.11 0.81 25.03
C GLY A 145 -0.11 1.36 24.00
N VAL A 146 0.29 0.57 23.02
CA VAL A 146 1.13 1.01 21.90
C VAL A 146 0.27 1.77 20.88
N GLN A 147 0.66 3.00 20.54
CA GLN A 147 -0.02 3.79 19.53
C GLN A 147 0.24 3.23 18.13
N LEU A 148 -0.74 3.41 17.24
CA LEU A 148 -0.62 2.99 15.85
C LEU A 148 -0.83 4.16 14.90
N GLY A 149 -0.06 4.21 13.81
CA GLY A 149 -0.24 5.15 12.72
C GLY A 149 -0.18 4.46 11.37
N VAL A 150 -0.88 5.02 10.39
CA VAL A 150 -0.77 4.62 8.98
C VAL A 150 -0.08 5.72 8.21
N VAL A 151 0.96 5.34 7.47
CA VAL A 151 1.66 6.21 6.51
C VAL A 151 1.58 5.56 5.14
N THR A 152 0.91 6.20 4.19
CA THR A 152 0.68 5.64 2.85
C THR A 152 1.05 6.64 1.75
N THR A 153 1.45 6.14 0.58
CA THR A 153 1.61 6.95 -0.64
C THR A 153 0.26 7.27 -1.31
N ASP A 154 -0.81 6.59 -0.92
CA ASP A 154 -2.17 6.87 -1.36
C ASP A 154 -2.69 8.18 -0.72
N ILE A 155 -3.83 8.69 -1.22
CA ILE A 155 -4.48 9.86 -0.60
C ILE A 155 -5.10 9.47 0.75
N THR A 156 -5.02 10.38 1.72
CA THR A 156 -5.49 10.19 3.11
C THR A 156 -6.92 9.71 3.17
N GLU A 157 -7.82 10.35 2.41
CA GLU A 157 -9.25 10.02 2.42
C GLU A 157 -9.52 8.58 1.97
N ARG A 158 -8.77 8.07 0.98
CA ARG A 158 -8.90 6.67 0.53
C ARG A 158 -8.36 5.70 1.58
N GLY A 159 -7.23 6.04 2.21
CA GLY A 159 -6.69 5.29 3.34
C GLY A 159 -7.69 5.17 4.48
N ARG A 160 -8.27 6.29 4.88
CA ARG A 160 -9.29 6.38 5.93
C ARG A 160 -10.53 5.53 5.62
N LYS A 161 -11.10 5.68 4.42
CA LYS A 161 -12.27 4.89 3.99
C LYS A 161 -12.01 3.39 3.99
N ALA A 162 -10.81 2.96 3.60
CA ALA A 162 -10.45 1.55 3.65
C ALA A 162 -10.41 1.02 5.08
N LEU A 163 -9.81 1.78 6.03
CA LEU A 163 -9.78 1.41 7.44
C LEU A 163 -11.18 1.44 8.09
N GLN A 164 -12.03 2.40 7.72
CA GLN A 164 -13.43 2.46 8.16
C GLN A 164 -14.22 1.23 7.69
N ALA A 165 -14.11 0.89 6.40
CA ALA A 165 -14.80 -0.27 5.84
C ALA A 165 -14.34 -1.60 6.48
N LEU A 166 -13.12 -1.65 6.99
CA LEU A 166 -12.56 -2.79 7.73
C LEU A 166 -12.81 -2.73 9.25
N GLU A 167 -13.51 -1.69 9.74
CA GLU A 167 -13.76 -1.42 11.16
C GLU A 167 -12.46 -1.27 11.99
N MET A 168 -11.39 -0.78 11.36
CA MET A 168 -10.06 -0.66 11.95
C MET A 168 -9.65 0.79 12.29
N GLU A 169 -10.34 1.81 11.75
CA GLU A 169 -9.92 3.21 11.88
C GLU A 169 -9.64 3.62 13.33
N ASN A 170 -10.48 3.19 14.27
CA ASN A 170 -10.39 3.56 15.68
C ASN A 170 -9.12 3.07 16.40
N TYR A 171 -8.38 2.14 15.81
CA TYR A 171 -7.09 1.69 16.35
C TYR A 171 -5.94 2.63 15.99
N PHE A 172 -6.12 3.51 14.99
CA PHE A 172 -5.05 4.37 14.48
C PHE A 172 -5.22 5.81 14.93
N GLN A 173 -4.23 6.33 15.67
CA GLN A 173 -4.18 7.73 16.10
C GLN A 173 -3.78 8.66 14.95
N TYR A 174 -2.99 8.15 14.01
CA TYR A 174 -2.45 8.92 12.88
C TYR A 174 -2.75 8.21 11.56
N ILE A 175 -3.21 8.96 10.57
CA ILE A 175 -3.41 8.47 9.20
C ILE A 175 -2.91 9.57 8.26
N ILE A 176 -1.73 9.38 7.70
CA ILE A 176 -1.04 10.34 6.84
C ILE A 176 -0.92 9.75 5.43
N GLY A 177 -1.55 10.40 4.47
CA GLY A 177 -1.43 10.08 3.04
C GLY A 177 -0.40 10.97 2.35
N GLY A 178 -0.02 10.59 1.12
CA GLY A 178 0.89 11.35 0.30
C GLY A 178 0.40 12.76 -0.09
N ASP A 179 -0.90 13.02 0.05
CA ASP A 179 -1.53 14.33 -0.17
C ASP A 179 -1.37 15.31 1.00
N GLN A 180 -0.87 14.87 2.15
CA GLN A 180 -0.63 15.71 3.34
C GLN A 180 0.83 16.17 3.49
N VAL A 181 1.71 15.73 2.63
CA VAL A 181 3.15 16.02 2.71
C VAL A 181 3.67 16.65 1.42
N ILE A 182 4.75 17.40 1.53
CA ILE A 182 5.44 17.96 0.36
C ILE A 182 6.26 16.86 -0.32
N ASN A 183 7.00 16.10 0.48
CA ASN A 183 7.82 15.00 0.01
C ASN A 183 7.27 13.68 0.57
N PRO A 184 6.59 12.86 -0.27
CA PRO A 184 6.11 11.54 0.18
C PRO A 184 7.27 10.56 0.40
N LYS A 185 6.97 9.36 0.92
CA LYS A 185 7.96 8.28 1.04
C LYS A 185 8.86 8.21 -0.21
N PRO A 186 10.17 8.10 -0.04
CA PRO A 186 10.92 7.73 1.17
C PRO A 186 11.36 8.92 2.07
N ALA A 187 10.85 10.14 1.86
CA ALA A 187 11.17 11.28 2.72
C ALA A 187 10.55 11.12 4.12
N SER A 188 11.10 11.87 5.09
CA SER A 188 10.68 11.82 6.50
C SER A 188 9.41 12.61 6.81
N ASP A 189 8.89 13.43 5.89
CA ASP A 189 7.83 14.41 6.13
C ASP A 189 6.64 13.83 6.91
N SER A 190 6.16 12.63 6.51
CA SER A 190 5.04 11.97 7.20
C SER A 190 5.37 11.58 8.63
N VAL A 191 6.59 11.11 8.87
CA VAL A 191 7.06 10.73 10.21
C VAL A 191 7.27 11.99 11.05
N ASP A 192 7.81 13.06 10.49
CA ASP A 192 8.05 14.32 11.19
C ASP A 192 6.73 14.96 11.68
N ILE A 193 5.68 14.94 10.86
CA ILE A 193 4.33 15.38 11.26
C ILE A 193 3.83 14.56 12.47
N ILE A 194 4.00 13.24 12.44
CA ILE A 194 3.54 12.35 13.53
C ILE A 194 4.36 12.59 14.79
N LEU A 195 5.68 12.82 14.67
CA LEU A 195 6.55 13.14 15.81
C LEU A 195 6.16 14.46 16.49
N GLU A 196 5.84 15.49 15.70
CA GLU A 196 5.37 16.77 16.23
C GLU A 196 4.04 16.62 16.98
N GLN A 197 3.14 15.76 16.50
CA GLN A 197 1.84 15.54 17.14
C GLN A 197 1.90 14.63 18.35
N SER A 198 2.74 13.58 18.32
CA SER A 198 2.81 12.56 19.36
C SER A 198 3.77 12.92 20.50
N GLY A 199 4.84 13.65 20.20
CA GLY A 199 5.93 13.89 21.13
C GLY A 199 6.74 12.63 21.50
N ILE A 200 6.57 11.54 20.76
CA ILE A 200 7.27 10.26 21.01
C ILE A 200 8.70 10.34 20.45
N GLU A 201 9.65 9.83 21.21
CA GLU A 201 11.06 9.78 20.82
C GLU A 201 11.25 8.80 19.65
N ARG A 202 12.13 9.14 18.69
CA ARG A 202 12.36 8.37 17.46
C ARG A 202 12.79 6.92 17.71
N ASP A 203 13.59 6.69 18.75
CA ASP A 203 14.08 5.38 19.14
C ASP A 203 13.01 4.47 19.77
N LYS A 204 11.81 4.98 20.06
CA LYS A 204 10.64 4.25 20.55
C LYS A 204 9.59 3.97 19.45
N ILE A 205 9.96 4.17 18.20
CA ILE A 205 9.07 4.00 17.04
C ILE A 205 9.57 2.84 16.18
N ALA A 206 8.64 2.03 15.71
CA ALA A 206 8.88 1.06 14.64
C ALA A 206 8.14 1.47 13.36
N VAL A 207 8.74 1.22 12.19
CA VAL A 207 8.07 1.26 10.88
C VAL A 207 7.96 -0.15 10.35
N ILE A 208 6.78 -0.50 9.83
CA ILE A 208 6.52 -1.78 9.16
C ILE A 208 5.94 -1.49 7.79
N GLY A 209 6.57 -2.02 6.74
CA GLY A 209 6.14 -1.83 5.36
C GLY A 209 6.57 -2.97 4.45
N ASP A 210 5.92 -3.08 3.29
CA ASP A 210 6.17 -4.14 2.32
C ASP A 210 7.13 -3.72 1.19
N HIS A 211 7.60 -2.48 1.19
CA HIS A 211 8.42 -1.94 0.12
C HIS A 211 9.69 -1.24 0.65
N ALA A 212 10.74 -1.19 -0.16
CA ALA A 212 12.01 -0.54 0.20
C ALA A 212 11.83 0.94 0.59
N VAL A 213 10.88 1.66 -0.02
CA VAL A 213 10.60 3.07 0.32
C VAL A 213 10.14 3.28 1.76
N ASP A 214 9.50 2.28 2.38
CA ASP A 214 9.10 2.32 3.79
C ASP A 214 10.32 2.26 4.70
N MET A 215 11.24 1.38 4.36
CA MET A 215 12.50 1.21 5.09
C MET A 215 13.39 2.44 4.94
N GLU A 216 13.49 2.99 3.73
CA GLU A 216 14.23 4.22 3.46
C GLU A 216 13.64 5.41 4.24
N MET A 217 12.30 5.52 4.32
CA MET A 217 11.62 6.51 5.15
C MET A 217 12.00 6.34 6.63
N GLY A 218 11.96 5.12 7.16
CA GLY A 218 12.34 4.84 8.54
C GLY A 218 13.81 5.20 8.84
N ILE A 219 14.72 4.87 7.93
CA ILE A 219 16.15 5.20 8.04
C ILE A 219 16.35 6.72 7.98
N THR A 220 15.74 7.40 7.02
CA THR A 220 15.82 8.87 6.85
C THR A 220 15.29 9.57 8.10
N SER A 221 14.23 9.03 8.69
CA SER A 221 13.64 9.54 9.94
C SER A 221 14.41 9.14 11.19
N LYS A 222 15.43 8.27 11.10
CA LYS A 222 16.25 7.78 12.22
C LYS A 222 15.40 7.16 13.34
N ILE A 223 14.42 6.35 12.99
CA ILE A 223 13.57 5.66 13.97
C ILE A 223 14.23 4.39 14.50
N GLY A 224 13.73 3.89 15.65
CA GLY A 224 14.35 2.79 16.41
C GLY A 224 14.37 1.45 15.69
N CYS A 225 13.31 1.10 14.94
CA CYS A 225 13.22 -0.22 14.29
C CYS A 225 12.52 -0.15 12.94
N ASN A 226 13.09 -0.84 11.94
CA ASN A 226 12.50 -1.00 10.61
C ASN A 226 12.21 -2.48 10.35
N ILE A 227 10.99 -2.80 9.92
CA ILE A 227 10.57 -4.19 9.65
C ILE A 227 9.96 -4.26 8.26
N GLY A 228 10.61 -5.00 7.37
CA GLY A 228 10.08 -5.33 6.05
C GLY A 228 9.15 -6.55 6.14
N VAL A 229 7.95 -6.47 5.57
CA VAL A 229 7.03 -7.61 5.48
C VAL A 229 6.90 -8.09 4.04
N LEU A 230 7.05 -9.39 3.82
CA LEU A 230 7.05 -10.01 2.47
C LEU A 230 5.64 -10.36 1.97
N THR A 231 4.66 -9.54 2.30
CA THR A 231 3.24 -9.75 1.91
C THR A 231 2.80 -8.93 0.71
N GLY A 232 3.60 -7.95 0.30
CA GLY A 232 3.28 -7.03 -0.79
C GLY A 232 4.22 -7.11 -1.99
N LEU A 233 4.80 -5.99 -2.40
CA LEU A 233 5.64 -5.88 -3.59
C LEU A 233 7.13 -6.14 -3.33
N GLY A 234 7.60 -5.94 -2.12
CA GLY A 234 9.01 -6.17 -1.77
C GLY A 234 9.40 -7.64 -1.83
N THR A 235 10.62 -7.89 -2.30
CA THR A 235 11.27 -9.21 -2.26
C THR A 235 12.41 -9.19 -1.24
N ARG A 236 12.90 -10.35 -0.81
CA ARG A 236 14.05 -10.40 0.12
C ARG A 236 15.25 -9.63 -0.40
N GLU A 237 15.46 -9.64 -1.71
CA GLU A 237 16.58 -8.98 -2.37
C GLU A 237 16.41 -7.46 -2.41
N SER A 238 15.17 -6.96 -2.41
CA SER A 238 14.89 -5.52 -2.42
C SER A 238 15.06 -4.86 -1.05
N PHE A 239 15.11 -5.65 0.03
CA PHE A 239 15.36 -5.16 1.38
C PHE A 239 16.84 -5.31 1.74
N SER A 240 17.46 -4.27 2.26
CA SER A 240 18.83 -4.35 2.76
C SER A 240 18.88 -5.07 4.11
N PRO A 241 19.58 -6.20 4.24
CA PRO A 241 19.61 -6.98 5.47
C PRO A 241 20.24 -6.26 6.66
N ASN A 242 21.00 -5.19 6.39
CA ASN A 242 21.65 -4.39 7.44
C ASN A 242 20.79 -3.24 7.96
N THR A 243 19.61 -3.03 7.40
CA THR A 243 18.79 -1.84 7.68
C THR A 243 17.38 -2.17 8.18
N CYS A 244 16.96 -3.42 8.09
CA CYS A 244 15.66 -3.86 8.59
C CYS A 244 15.64 -5.33 8.97
N HIS A 245 14.71 -5.66 9.86
CA HIS A 245 14.27 -7.03 10.07
C HIS A 245 13.30 -7.44 8.96
N LEU A 246 13.23 -8.74 8.65
CA LEU A 246 12.29 -9.27 7.65
C LEU A 246 11.37 -10.30 8.27
N ILE A 247 10.08 -10.16 7.96
CA ILE A 247 9.04 -11.12 8.33
C ILE A 247 8.24 -11.57 7.10
N ASP A 248 7.78 -12.81 7.12
CA ASP A 248 6.90 -13.33 6.07
C ASP A 248 5.41 -13.01 6.34
N SER A 249 5.07 -12.70 7.61
CA SER A 249 3.69 -12.42 8.04
C SER A 249 3.66 -11.74 9.41
N PHE A 250 2.62 -10.94 9.66
CA PHE A 250 2.35 -10.35 10.99
C PHE A 250 2.15 -11.38 12.12
N LYS A 251 1.96 -12.66 11.80
CA LYS A 251 1.93 -13.73 12.80
C LYS A 251 3.26 -13.93 13.55
N GLN A 252 4.34 -13.38 13.02
CA GLN A 252 5.66 -13.42 13.64
C GLN A 252 5.90 -12.27 14.62
N LEU A 253 5.00 -11.26 14.64
CA LEU A 253 5.09 -10.10 15.52
C LEU A 253 4.26 -10.29 16.79
N SER A 254 4.79 -9.80 17.90
CA SER A 254 4.06 -9.66 19.16
C SER A 254 4.59 -8.48 19.98
N THR A 255 3.75 -7.98 20.89
CA THR A 255 4.13 -6.97 21.89
C THR A 255 3.97 -7.56 23.29
N ARG A 256 4.94 -7.32 24.17
CA ARG A 256 4.95 -7.89 25.54
C ARG A 256 5.38 -6.84 26.55
N THR A 257 4.71 -6.82 27.71
CA THR A 257 5.01 -5.92 28.86
C THR A 257 5.89 -6.60 29.88
#